data_0176b9947f37c35107517c9655355e47
#
_entry.id   0176b9947f37c35107517c9655355e47
#
_cell.length_a   1.000
_cell.length_b   1.000
_cell.length_c   1.000
_cell.angle_alpha   90.00
_cell.angle_beta   90.00
_cell.angle_gamma   90.00
#
_symmetry.space_group_name_H-M   'P 1'
#
loop_
_entity.id
_entity.type
_entity.pdbx_description
1 polymer ?
#
loop_
_entity_poly.entity_id
_entity_poly.type
_entity_poly.pdbx_seq_one_letter_code
_entity_poly.pdbx_strand_id
1 'polypeptide(L)'
;MIGHSLGSAMALEVLSQQPTRVPRLDLSRPLPDTRFFEFDTTNLFLLGSPAGFFLLLERGSLIPRRGRLKPGADAADTVAKDIVGDVGTFGCLAVDNIYNILAREDPIAYLLNGTIDPVYAASLRDAYVPSISTSFLKSIGDSLMGMVGVEPSVADPAAVAASQAKKPSMMQRLPSQLELEVHDFSREEMAEKKAFLLNDNGQIDWYLRSGGGPLEIQYLNMLSAHSSYWTHQDLIRLLCYEIGREPGRDHTLPSMRAVKVGTRTFVTR
;
A
#
# COMPACT_ATOMS: atom_id res chain seq x y z
N MET A 1 -11.06 8.43 -7.62
CA MET A 1 -11.13 7.79 -8.96
C MET A 1 -11.04 6.29 -8.81
N ILE A 2 -11.71 5.51 -9.66
CA ILE A 2 -11.61 4.05 -9.72
C ILE A 2 -11.27 3.66 -11.16
N GLY A 3 -10.19 2.89 -11.36
CA GLY A 3 -9.82 2.30 -12.63
C GLY A 3 -9.92 0.76 -12.54
N HIS A 4 -10.68 0.13 -13.42
CA HIS A 4 -10.82 -1.32 -13.48
C HIS A 4 -10.20 -1.86 -14.76
N SER A 5 -9.47 -2.96 -14.67
CA SER A 5 -8.86 -3.63 -15.82
C SER A 5 -8.00 -2.65 -16.65
N LEU A 6 -8.17 -2.62 -17.97
CA LEU A 6 -7.46 -1.69 -18.86
C LEU A 6 -7.72 -0.21 -18.52
N GLY A 7 -8.88 0.14 -17.95
CA GLY A 7 -9.17 1.50 -17.48
C GLY A 7 -8.20 2.00 -16.42
N SER A 8 -7.55 1.11 -15.67
CA SER A 8 -6.49 1.47 -14.72
C SER A 8 -5.20 1.93 -15.43
N ALA A 9 -4.83 1.28 -16.53
CA ALA A 9 -3.67 1.70 -17.33
C ALA A 9 -3.92 3.05 -18.02
N MET A 10 -5.15 3.27 -18.52
CA MET A 10 -5.56 4.57 -19.07
C MET A 10 -5.49 5.68 -18.01
N ALA A 11 -5.93 5.38 -16.78
CA ALA A 11 -5.84 6.33 -15.67
C ALA A 11 -4.37 6.67 -15.33
N LEU A 12 -3.45 5.68 -15.36
CA LEU A 12 -2.03 5.92 -15.18
C LEU A 12 -1.47 6.88 -16.23
N GLU A 13 -1.80 6.66 -17.51
CA GLU A 13 -1.33 7.52 -18.60
C GLU A 13 -1.79 8.96 -18.41
N VAL A 14 -3.10 9.18 -18.22
CA VAL A 14 -3.65 10.53 -18.04
C VAL A 14 -3.06 11.20 -16.80
N LEU A 15 -3.00 10.50 -15.65
CA LEU A 15 -2.49 11.06 -14.38
C LEU A 15 -0.98 11.30 -14.40
N SER A 16 -0.23 10.62 -15.27
CA SER A 16 1.20 10.91 -15.49
C SER A 16 1.39 12.24 -16.19
N GLN A 17 0.51 12.59 -17.13
CA GLN A 17 0.54 13.85 -17.89
C GLN A 17 -0.17 14.99 -17.15
N GLN A 18 -1.03 14.70 -16.19
CA GLN A 18 -1.80 15.69 -15.47
C GLN A 18 -0.91 16.65 -14.68
N PRO A 19 -1.22 17.98 -14.67
CA PRO A 19 -0.52 18.92 -13.81
C PRO A 19 -0.63 18.52 -12.33
N THR A 20 0.38 18.84 -11.53
CA THR A 20 0.43 18.51 -10.09
C THR A 20 -0.78 19.01 -9.33
N ARG A 21 -1.30 20.17 -9.74
CA ARG A 21 -2.58 20.74 -9.30
C ARG A 21 -3.36 21.17 -10.53
N VAL A 22 -4.59 20.76 -10.61
CA VAL A 22 -5.47 21.15 -11.71
C VAL A 22 -5.89 22.61 -11.52
N PRO A 23 -5.67 23.50 -12.54
CA PRO A 23 -6.17 24.86 -12.47
C PRO A 23 -7.69 24.87 -12.30
N ARG A 24 -8.21 25.84 -11.56
CA ARG A 24 -9.66 26.02 -11.46
C ARG A 24 -10.24 26.28 -12.84
N LEU A 25 -11.32 25.59 -13.17
CA LEU A 25 -12.01 25.75 -14.43
C LEU A 25 -12.51 27.20 -14.58
N ASP A 26 -12.05 27.88 -15.62
CA ASP A 26 -12.51 29.21 -15.99
C ASP A 26 -13.50 29.08 -17.14
N LEU A 27 -14.77 29.11 -16.81
CA LEU A 27 -15.86 28.97 -17.79
C LEU A 27 -15.94 30.14 -18.80
N SER A 28 -15.18 31.21 -18.59
CA SER A 28 -15.13 32.35 -19.54
C SER A 28 -14.14 32.11 -20.71
N ARG A 29 -13.30 31.06 -20.61
CA ARG A 29 -12.34 30.70 -21.65
C ARG A 29 -12.91 29.63 -22.59
N PRO A 30 -12.49 29.59 -23.86
CA PRO A 30 -12.80 28.48 -24.74
C PRO A 30 -12.28 27.17 -24.11
N LEU A 31 -12.99 26.07 -24.35
CA LEU A 31 -12.77 24.75 -23.74
C LEU A 31 -11.27 24.44 -23.52
N PRO A 32 -10.90 24.10 -22.29
CA PRO A 32 -9.51 23.80 -21.97
C PRO A 32 -9.03 22.58 -22.76
N ASP A 33 -7.70 22.47 -22.90
CA ASP A 33 -7.06 21.29 -23.46
C ASP A 33 -7.35 20.07 -22.56
N THR A 34 -8.27 19.20 -22.99
CA THR A 34 -8.86 18.11 -22.22
C THR A 34 -7.95 16.85 -22.18
N ARG A 35 -6.63 17.01 -22.30
CA ARG A 35 -5.69 15.87 -22.18
C ARG A 35 -5.51 15.36 -20.75
N PHE A 36 -6.17 15.96 -19.75
CA PHE A 36 -6.14 15.58 -18.37
C PHE A 36 -7.52 15.73 -17.72
N PHE A 37 -7.69 15.16 -16.54
CA PHE A 37 -8.95 15.31 -15.78
C PHE A 37 -9.08 16.72 -15.23
N GLU A 38 -10.28 17.29 -15.25
CA GLU A 38 -10.58 18.64 -14.77
C GLU A 38 -10.69 18.74 -13.24
N PHE A 39 -10.15 17.75 -12.53
CA PHE A 39 -10.18 17.68 -11.06
C PHE A 39 -8.89 17.05 -10.52
N ASP A 40 -8.51 17.45 -9.30
CA ASP A 40 -7.45 16.80 -8.55
C ASP A 40 -7.93 15.43 -8.03
N THR A 41 -7.08 14.41 -8.19
CA THR A 41 -7.36 13.06 -7.70
C THR A 41 -6.66 12.87 -6.35
N THR A 42 -7.43 12.67 -5.28
CA THR A 42 -6.90 12.32 -3.96
C THR A 42 -6.60 10.83 -3.88
N ASN A 43 -7.62 9.98 -4.13
CA ASN A 43 -7.50 8.53 -4.07
C ASN A 43 -7.71 7.90 -5.44
N LEU A 44 -6.76 7.07 -5.86
CA LEU A 44 -6.85 6.24 -7.07
C LEU A 44 -6.93 4.77 -6.65
N PHE A 45 -8.06 4.14 -6.91
CA PHE A 45 -8.26 2.71 -6.72
C PHE A 45 -8.13 1.99 -8.06
N LEU A 46 -7.23 1.04 -8.12
CA LEU A 46 -6.97 0.17 -9.27
C LEU A 46 -7.52 -1.21 -8.92
N LEU A 47 -8.47 -1.71 -9.70
CA LEU A 47 -9.16 -2.99 -9.46
C LEU A 47 -8.82 -3.96 -10.58
N GLY A 48 -8.23 -5.12 -10.27
CA GLY A 48 -7.83 -6.10 -11.27
C GLY A 48 -6.96 -5.47 -12.37
N SER A 49 -5.94 -4.72 -11.96
CA SER A 49 -5.19 -3.83 -12.83
C SER A 49 -4.01 -4.50 -13.53
N PRO A 50 -3.85 -4.37 -14.86
CA PRO A 50 -2.64 -4.74 -15.58
C PRO A 50 -1.54 -3.68 -15.51
N ALA A 51 -1.68 -2.62 -14.71
CA ALA A 51 -0.77 -1.48 -14.67
C ALA A 51 0.69 -1.89 -14.41
N GLY A 52 0.93 -2.90 -13.56
CA GLY A 52 2.28 -3.42 -13.32
C GLY A 52 2.94 -3.98 -14.58
N PHE A 53 2.16 -4.62 -15.45
CA PHE A 53 2.65 -5.10 -16.74
C PHE A 53 3.01 -3.93 -17.68
N PHE A 54 2.17 -2.89 -17.76
CA PHE A 54 2.47 -1.72 -18.58
C PHE A 54 3.69 -0.94 -18.07
N LEU A 55 3.83 -0.78 -16.74
CA LEU A 55 5.03 -0.19 -16.15
C LEU A 55 6.29 -1.00 -16.51
N LEU A 56 6.21 -2.33 -16.50
CA LEU A 56 7.32 -3.19 -16.90
C LEU A 56 7.69 -2.99 -18.38
N LEU A 57 6.70 -2.94 -19.29
CA LEU A 57 6.94 -2.73 -20.72
C LEU A 57 7.61 -1.39 -21.01
N GLU A 58 7.16 -0.33 -20.35
CA GLU A 58 7.69 1.03 -20.49
C GLU A 58 8.96 1.26 -19.65
N ARG A 59 9.46 0.24 -18.95
CA ARG A 59 10.56 0.36 -17.98
C ARG A 59 10.32 1.48 -16.97
N GLY A 60 9.05 1.74 -16.67
CA GLY A 60 8.59 2.76 -15.75
C GLY A 60 8.59 2.25 -14.30
N SER A 61 8.46 3.18 -13.38
CA SER A 61 8.31 2.95 -11.95
C SER A 61 7.23 3.86 -11.39
N LEU A 62 6.56 3.42 -10.33
CA LEU A 62 5.71 4.34 -9.59
C LEU A 62 6.57 5.30 -8.77
N ILE A 63 6.41 6.59 -9.06
CA ILE A 63 7.19 7.66 -8.45
C ILE A 63 6.22 8.69 -7.89
N PRO A 64 6.39 9.14 -6.63
CA PRO A 64 5.59 10.23 -6.07
C PRO A 64 5.77 11.52 -6.85
N ARG A 65 4.69 12.27 -7.04
CA ARG A 65 4.70 13.53 -7.77
C ARG A 65 5.30 14.66 -6.94
N ARG A 66 6.30 15.35 -7.52
CA ARG A 66 6.91 16.55 -6.93
C ARG A 66 5.86 17.62 -6.62
N GLY A 67 5.96 18.23 -5.43
CA GLY A 67 5.09 19.33 -5.02
C GLY A 67 3.70 18.91 -4.52
N ARG A 68 3.42 17.60 -4.41
CA ARG A 68 2.26 17.13 -3.65
C ARG A 68 2.64 17.04 -2.17
N LEU A 69 1.97 17.87 -1.35
CA LEU A 69 2.18 17.90 0.10
C LEU A 69 1.34 16.79 0.75
N LYS A 70 1.96 16.04 1.65
CA LYS A 70 1.29 14.96 2.38
C LYS A 70 1.50 15.16 3.89
N PRO A 71 0.45 15.08 4.73
CA PRO A 71 0.61 15.12 6.18
C PRO A 71 1.55 14.02 6.69
N GLY A 72 2.50 14.40 7.55
CA GLY A 72 3.49 13.48 8.10
C GLY A 72 4.72 13.20 7.21
N ALA A 73 4.80 13.78 6.00
CA ALA A 73 6.00 13.75 5.18
C ALA A 73 6.93 14.93 5.54
N ASP A 74 8.24 14.68 5.49
CA ASP A 74 9.23 15.77 5.57
C ASP A 74 9.13 16.63 4.30
N ALA A 75 9.27 17.95 4.44
CA ALA A 75 9.31 18.87 3.31
C ALA A 75 10.45 18.51 2.32
N ALA A 76 11.57 18.00 2.81
CA ALA A 76 12.68 17.54 1.99
C ALA A 76 12.28 16.34 1.11
N ASP A 77 11.42 15.43 1.60
CA ASP A 77 10.97 14.25 0.85
C ASP A 77 10.16 14.62 -0.39
N THR A 78 9.40 15.72 -0.32
CA THR A 78 8.52 16.18 -1.42
C THR A 78 9.26 16.92 -2.53
N VAL A 79 10.53 17.25 -2.33
CA VAL A 79 11.37 17.97 -3.30
C VAL A 79 12.64 17.21 -3.69
N ALA A 80 13.02 16.17 -2.96
CA ALA A 80 14.23 15.38 -3.22
C ALA A 80 14.16 14.69 -4.59
N LYS A 81 15.18 14.89 -5.44
CA LYS A 81 15.20 14.38 -6.81
C LYS A 81 15.14 12.85 -6.90
N ASP A 82 15.66 12.17 -5.89
CA ASP A 82 15.73 10.70 -5.86
C ASP A 82 14.45 10.05 -5.34
N ILE A 83 13.53 10.84 -4.75
CA ILE A 83 12.29 10.36 -4.15
C ILE A 83 11.10 10.71 -5.02
N VAL A 84 11.04 11.91 -5.59
CA VAL A 84 9.89 12.40 -6.37
C VAL A 84 10.26 12.65 -7.83
N GLY A 85 9.27 12.56 -8.71
CA GLY A 85 9.39 12.82 -10.15
C GLY A 85 8.52 13.98 -10.62
N ASP A 86 8.64 14.29 -11.91
CA ASP A 86 7.99 15.43 -12.52
C ASP A 86 6.85 14.99 -13.48
N VAL A 87 6.03 15.97 -13.87
CA VAL A 87 4.94 15.81 -14.86
C VAL A 87 5.50 15.24 -16.16
N GLY A 88 4.76 14.33 -16.80
CA GLY A 88 5.12 13.72 -18.07
C GLY A 88 5.95 12.45 -17.93
N THR A 89 6.44 12.11 -16.73
CA THR A 89 7.09 10.82 -16.47
C THR A 89 6.02 9.75 -16.26
N PHE A 90 5.98 8.72 -17.11
CA PHE A 90 5.04 7.61 -16.95
C PHE A 90 5.20 6.90 -15.59
N GLY A 91 4.12 6.76 -14.85
CA GLY A 91 4.13 6.26 -13.47
C GLY A 91 4.34 7.32 -12.38
N CYS A 92 4.61 8.58 -12.75
CA CYS A 92 4.65 9.70 -11.81
C CYS A 92 3.28 10.36 -11.71
N LEU A 93 2.40 9.83 -10.87
CA LEU A 93 0.97 10.15 -10.87
C LEU A 93 0.63 11.38 -10.02
N ALA A 94 -0.28 12.22 -10.52
CA ALA A 94 -0.82 13.36 -9.78
C ALA A 94 -1.91 12.93 -8.79
N VAL A 95 -1.58 12.05 -7.82
CA VAL A 95 -2.51 11.52 -6.81
C VAL A 95 -1.86 11.55 -5.43
N ASP A 96 -2.67 11.49 -4.36
CA ASP A 96 -2.17 11.43 -2.99
C ASP A 96 -2.06 9.99 -2.50
N ASN A 97 -3.03 9.12 -2.85
CA ASN A 97 -3.03 7.72 -2.45
C ASN A 97 -3.41 6.80 -3.62
N ILE A 98 -2.62 5.76 -3.83
CA ILE A 98 -2.86 4.69 -4.81
C ILE A 98 -3.20 3.42 -4.05
N TYR A 99 -4.29 2.76 -4.43
CA TYR A 99 -4.74 1.48 -3.89
C TYR A 99 -4.84 0.49 -5.05
N ASN A 100 -3.99 -0.53 -5.05
CA ASN A 100 -4.06 -1.62 -6.02
C ASN A 100 -4.72 -2.83 -5.35
N ILE A 101 -5.92 -3.16 -5.77
CA ILE A 101 -6.74 -4.20 -5.18
C ILE A 101 -6.79 -5.40 -6.13
N LEU A 102 -6.38 -6.57 -5.61
CA LEU A 102 -6.20 -7.78 -6.40
C LEU A 102 -7.04 -8.93 -5.84
N ALA A 103 -7.70 -9.68 -6.72
CA ALA A 103 -8.13 -11.03 -6.42
C ALA A 103 -6.98 -11.99 -6.81
N ARG A 104 -6.68 -13.00 -5.99
CA ARG A 104 -5.55 -13.92 -6.26
C ARG A 104 -5.75 -14.73 -7.54
N GLU A 105 -7.00 -15.00 -7.86
CA GLU A 105 -7.42 -15.79 -9.01
C GLU A 105 -7.55 -14.96 -10.29
N ASP A 106 -7.39 -13.64 -10.22
CA ASP A 106 -7.49 -12.74 -11.37
C ASP A 106 -6.17 -12.73 -12.17
N PRO A 107 -6.16 -13.29 -13.40
CA PRO A 107 -4.94 -13.37 -14.21
C PRO A 107 -4.50 -12.02 -14.81
N ILE A 108 -5.36 -11.01 -14.75
CA ILE A 108 -5.09 -9.67 -15.28
C ILE A 108 -4.44 -8.76 -14.22
N ALA A 109 -4.61 -9.10 -12.94
CA ALA A 109 -4.14 -8.27 -11.84
C ALA A 109 -2.64 -8.45 -11.58
N TYR A 110 -1.88 -7.35 -11.63
CA TYR A 110 -0.45 -7.33 -11.35
C TYR A 110 -0.13 -6.52 -10.09
N LEU A 111 0.86 -7.00 -9.33
CA LEU A 111 1.40 -6.29 -8.17
C LEU A 111 2.14 -5.02 -8.61
N LEU A 112 2.03 -3.97 -7.81
CA LEU A 112 2.64 -2.67 -8.06
C LEU A 112 3.71 -2.27 -7.03
N ASN A 113 3.74 -2.86 -5.84
CA ASN A 113 4.78 -2.56 -4.84
C ASN A 113 6.20 -2.72 -5.42
N GLY A 114 6.41 -3.74 -6.26
CA GLY A 114 7.70 -3.99 -6.95
C GLY A 114 8.13 -2.88 -7.89
N THR A 115 7.21 -2.06 -8.38
CA THR A 115 7.51 -0.91 -9.25
C THR A 115 7.96 0.32 -8.47
N ILE A 116 7.79 0.35 -7.15
CA ILE A 116 8.33 1.39 -6.26
C ILE A 116 9.79 1.07 -5.94
N ASP A 117 10.02 -0.10 -5.38
CA ASP A 117 11.34 -0.72 -5.15
C ASP A 117 11.17 -2.22 -4.95
N PRO A 118 11.88 -3.08 -5.72
CA PRO A 118 11.70 -4.53 -5.67
C PRO A 118 12.19 -5.16 -4.35
N VAL A 119 13.21 -4.59 -3.71
CA VAL A 119 13.73 -5.09 -2.42
C VAL A 119 12.75 -4.75 -1.30
N TYR A 120 12.24 -3.53 -1.30
CA TYR A 120 11.19 -3.11 -0.37
C TYR A 120 9.93 -3.98 -0.52
N ALA A 121 9.46 -4.18 -1.74
CA ALA A 121 8.29 -5.03 -2.00
C ALA A 121 8.48 -6.47 -1.49
N ALA A 122 9.66 -7.06 -1.71
CA ALA A 122 10.00 -8.40 -1.22
C ALA A 122 10.08 -8.48 0.31
N SER A 123 10.31 -7.36 1.01
CA SER A 123 10.31 -7.29 2.46
C SER A 123 8.91 -7.18 3.08
N LEU A 124 7.88 -6.87 2.29
CA LEU A 124 6.52 -6.68 2.80
C LEU A 124 5.78 -8.01 2.94
N ARG A 125 4.92 -8.10 3.95
CA ARG A 125 3.91 -9.16 4.06
C ARG A 125 2.75 -8.89 3.13
N ASP A 126 2.17 -9.97 2.60
CA ASP A 126 0.87 -9.88 1.89
C ASP A 126 -0.16 -9.18 2.77
N ALA A 127 -0.75 -8.12 2.25
CA ALA A 127 -1.81 -7.39 2.92
C ALA A 127 -3.17 -7.72 2.30
N TYR A 128 -4.20 -7.67 3.12
CA TYR A 128 -5.56 -8.00 2.72
C TYR A 128 -6.49 -6.83 3.04
N VAL A 129 -7.48 -6.65 2.17
CA VAL A 129 -8.60 -5.75 2.46
C VAL A 129 -9.28 -6.23 3.75
N PRO A 130 -9.51 -5.34 4.74
CA PRO A 130 -10.12 -5.71 6.01
C PRO A 130 -11.52 -6.30 5.82
N SER A 131 -11.77 -7.46 6.44
CA SER A 131 -13.09 -8.11 6.43
C SER A 131 -13.82 -7.87 7.74
N ILE A 132 -15.15 -7.69 7.68
CA ILE A 132 -15.99 -7.46 8.85
C ILE A 132 -15.97 -8.65 9.82
N SER A 133 -15.91 -9.87 9.30
CA SER A 133 -15.96 -11.07 10.13
C SER A 133 -14.83 -11.15 11.17
N THR A 134 -13.68 -10.53 10.88
CA THR A 134 -12.53 -10.51 11.80
C THR A 134 -12.44 -9.26 12.66
N SER A 135 -12.90 -8.10 12.18
CA SER A 135 -12.80 -6.81 12.88
C SER A 135 -13.95 -6.63 13.89
N PHE A 136 -15.16 -7.01 13.51
CA PHE A 136 -16.35 -6.85 14.35
C PHE A 136 -16.32 -7.79 15.56
N LEU A 137 -15.88 -9.03 15.38
CA LEU A 137 -15.73 -9.99 16.49
C LEU A 137 -14.61 -9.61 17.46
N LYS A 138 -13.50 -9.02 16.97
CA LYS A 138 -12.45 -8.47 17.84
C LYS A 138 -12.94 -7.25 18.61
N SER A 139 -13.62 -6.31 17.96
CA SER A 139 -14.16 -5.12 18.63
C SER A 139 -15.22 -5.46 19.67
N ILE A 140 -16.07 -6.46 19.42
CA ILE A 140 -17.02 -6.96 20.43
C ILE A 140 -16.28 -7.72 21.53
N GLY A 141 -15.27 -8.53 21.20
CA GLY A 141 -14.44 -9.25 22.16
C GLY A 141 -13.71 -8.30 23.10
N ASP A 142 -13.07 -7.26 22.57
CA ASP A 142 -12.36 -6.26 23.37
C ASP A 142 -13.31 -5.39 24.20
N SER A 143 -14.51 -5.09 23.69
CA SER A 143 -15.54 -4.36 24.45
C SER A 143 -16.18 -5.23 25.54
N LEU A 144 -16.37 -6.54 25.31
CA LEU A 144 -16.89 -7.47 26.32
C LEU A 144 -15.85 -7.79 27.40
N MET A 145 -14.55 -7.91 27.03
CA MET A 145 -13.47 -8.08 28.01
C MET A 145 -13.26 -6.84 28.88
N GLY A 146 -13.51 -5.65 28.35
CA GLY A 146 -13.48 -4.40 29.13
C GLY A 146 -14.65 -4.24 30.10
N MET A 147 -15.79 -4.95 29.88
CA MET A 147 -16.96 -4.90 30.76
C MET A 147 -17.01 -6.02 31.82
N VAL A 148 -16.30 -7.12 31.58
CA VAL A 148 -16.18 -8.20 32.56
C VAL A 148 -14.79 -8.10 33.16
N GLY A 149 -14.67 -7.40 34.30
CA GLY A 149 -13.44 -7.31 35.07
C GLY A 149 -13.06 -8.68 35.65
N VAL A 150 -12.44 -9.52 34.82
CA VAL A 150 -11.80 -10.76 35.25
C VAL A 150 -10.32 -10.49 35.42
N GLU A 151 -9.89 -10.36 36.67
CA GLU A 151 -8.46 -10.37 36.99
C GLU A 151 -7.83 -11.69 36.52
N PRO A 152 -6.64 -11.67 35.87
CA PRO A 152 -5.98 -12.89 35.49
C PRO A 152 -5.45 -13.61 36.74
N SER A 153 -5.98 -14.77 37.00
CA SER A 153 -5.48 -15.74 37.98
C SER A 153 -4.03 -16.06 37.70
N VAL A 154 -3.20 -15.88 38.70
CA VAL A 154 -1.77 -16.20 38.75
C VAL A 154 -1.58 -17.69 38.49
N ALA A 155 -0.92 -18.07 37.43
CA ALA A 155 -0.42 -19.41 37.17
C ALA A 155 1.06 -19.53 37.54
N ASP A 156 1.37 -20.60 38.23
CA ASP A 156 2.58 -21.05 38.92
C ASP A 156 3.93 -20.73 38.23
N PRO A 157 4.97 -20.38 39.02
CA PRO A 157 6.33 -20.16 38.53
C PRO A 157 7.18 -21.43 38.67
N ALA A 158 6.94 -22.48 37.89
CA ALA A 158 7.76 -23.68 37.92
C ALA A 158 8.02 -24.30 36.55
N ALA A 159 8.52 -23.53 35.57
CA ALA A 159 9.09 -24.07 34.33
C ALA A 159 10.00 -23.09 33.60
N VAL A 160 10.96 -22.46 34.27
CA VAL A 160 12.03 -21.71 33.62
C VAL A 160 13.38 -22.10 34.19
N ALA A 161 13.83 -23.29 33.82
CA ALA A 161 15.25 -23.64 33.94
C ALA A 161 15.60 -24.63 32.82
N ALA A 162 16.19 -24.14 31.77
CA ALA A 162 17.12 -24.77 30.84
C ALA A 162 17.00 -24.26 29.41
N SER A 163 17.73 -23.23 29.09
CA SER A 163 18.57 -23.22 27.87
C SER A 163 19.41 -21.93 27.83
N GLN A 164 20.60 -22.07 28.42
CA GLN A 164 21.69 -21.14 28.14
C GLN A 164 22.21 -21.45 26.74
N ALA A 165 21.75 -20.70 25.75
CA ALA A 165 22.34 -20.70 24.41
C ALA A 165 23.49 -19.70 24.35
N LYS A 166 24.66 -20.19 23.99
CA LYS A 166 25.92 -19.47 23.80
C LYS A 166 25.75 -18.20 22.98
N LYS A 167 26.29 -17.08 23.49
CA LYS A 167 26.50 -15.85 22.71
C LYS A 167 27.38 -16.16 21.49
N PRO A 168 26.97 -15.76 20.26
CA PRO A 168 27.88 -15.83 19.12
C PRO A 168 28.99 -14.79 19.30
N SER A 169 30.25 -15.20 19.05
CA SER A 169 31.41 -14.35 19.09
C SER A 169 31.27 -13.21 18.09
N MET A 170 31.61 -12.00 18.50
CA MET A 170 31.68 -10.82 17.64
C MET A 170 32.74 -11.07 16.56
N MET A 171 32.32 -11.52 15.37
CA MET A 171 33.21 -11.50 14.20
C MET A 171 33.44 -10.03 13.82
N GLN A 172 34.71 -9.62 13.81
CA GLN A 172 35.13 -8.33 13.29
C GLN A 172 34.69 -8.23 11.82
N ARG A 173 33.72 -7.38 11.54
CA ARG A 173 33.22 -7.12 10.18
C ARG A 173 34.23 -6.28 9.40
N LEU A 174 34.56 -6.71 8.20
CA LEU A 174 35.43 -5.97 7.27
C LEU A 174 34.81 -4.63 6.89
N PRO A 175 35.60 -3.57 6.66
CA PRO A 175 35.11 -2.23 6.32
C PRO A 175 34.15 -2.21 5.11
N SER A 176 34.35 -3.10 4.13
CA SER A 176 33.49 -3.23 2.95
C SER A 176 32.07 -3.72 3.27
N GLN A 177 31.88 -4.48 4.37
CA GLN A 177 30.55 -4.92 4.80
C GLN A 177 29.79 -3.79 5.51
N LEU A 178 30.49 -2.90 6.18
CA LEU A 178 29.90 -1.75 6.86
C LEU A 178 29.37 -0.72 5.84
N GLU A 179 30.09 -0.48 4.74
CA GLU A 179 29.65 0.39 3.66
C GLU A 179 28.42 -0.16 2.93
N LEU A 180 28.38 -1.46 2.69
CA LEU A 180 27.22 -2.14 2.10
C LEU A 180 25.98 -2.04 3.00
N GLU A 181 26.13 -2.23 4.32
CA GLU A 181 25.02 -2.10 5.25
C GLU A 181 24.48 -0.66 5.33
N VAL A 182 25.35 0.34 5.34
CA VAL A 182 24.94 1.77 5.33
C VAL A 182 24.23 2.14 4.04
N HIS A 183 24.67 1.59 2.91
CA HIS A 183 24.03 1.84 1.61
C HIS A 183 22.65 1.18 1.51
N ASP A 184 22.48 -0.02 2.04
CA ASP A 184 21.21 -0.73 2.06
C ASP A 184 20.19 -0.03 2.97
N PHE A 185 20.58 0.48 4.13
CA PHE A 185 19.71 1.27 5.00
C PHE A 185 19.19 2.55 4.32
N SER A 186 20.06 3.28 3.67
CA SER A 186 19.70 4.49 2.93
C SER A 186 18.72 4.19 1.79
N ARG A 187 18.92 3.09 1.05
CA ARG A 187 18.03 2.65 -0.02
C ARG A 187 16.66 2.23 0.52
N GLU A 188 16.65 1.46 1.59
CA GLU A 188 15.41 0.99 2.22
C GLU A 188 14.59 2.17 2.77
N GLU A 189 15.24 3.15 3.40
CA GLU A 189 14.61 4.37 3.87
C GLU A 189 13.99 5.18 2.73
N MET A 190 14.71 5.34 1.62
CA MET A 190 14.18 6.01 0.42
C MET A 190 12.98 5.28 -0.17
N ALA A 191 13.01 3.94 -0.22
CA ALA A 191 11.91 3.14 -0.71
C ALA A 191 10.66 3.27 0.19
N GLU A 192 10.85 3.27 1.50
CA GLU A 192 9.78 3.49 2.48
C GLU A 192 9.16 4.89 2.34
N LYS A 193 9.99 5.93 2.18
CA LYS A 193 9.51 7.30 1.92
C LYS A 193 8.73 7.40 0.61
N LYS A 194 9.20 6.77 -0.47
CA LYS A 194 8.46 6.69 -1.74
C LYS A 194 7.10 6.01 -1.57
N ALA A 195 7.09 4.86 -0.90
CA ALA A 195 5.85 4.12 -0.65
C ALA A 195 4.85 4.93 0.19
N PHE A 196 5.32 5.62 1.23
CA PHE A 196 4.51 6.50 2.05
C PHE A 196 3.95 7.69 1.25
N LEU A 197 4.75 8.32 0.39
CA LEU A 197 4.28 9.42 -0.46
C LEU A 197 3.26 8.94 -1.51
N LEU A 198 3.30 7.66 -1.93
CA LEU A 198 2.33 7.06 -2.85
C LEU A 198 1.07 6.55 -2.14
N ASN A 199 1.15 6.21 -0.85
CA ASN A 199 0.01 5.81 -0.03
C ASN A 199 0.33 5.94 1.46
N ASP A 200 -0.60 6.52 2.24
CA ASP A 200 -0.47 6.71 3.69
C ASP A 200 -0.23 5.42 4.47
N ASN A 201 -0.58 4.26 3.90
CA ASN A 201 -0.33 2.95 4.50
C ASN A 201 1.13 2.47 4.32
N GLY A 202 1.95 3.13 3.48
CA GLY A 202 3.31 2.71 3.14
C GLY A 202 3.37 1.52 2.19
N GLN A 203 2.27 1.14 1.55
CA GLN A 203 2.17 0.12 0.50
C GLN A 203 0.97 0.41 -0.39
N ILE A 204 0.89 -0.25 -1.55
CA ILE A 204 -0.18 -0.01 -2.51
C ILE A 204 -0.92 -1.28 -2.95
N ASP A 205 -0.48 -2.47 -2.57
CA ASP A 205 -1.10 -3.74 -2.96
C ASP A 205 -1.89 -4.36 -1.81
N TRP A 206 -3.15 -4.72 -2.07
CA TRP A 206 -4.00 -5.47 -1.14
C TRP A 206 -4.78 -6.54 -1.86
N TYR A 207 -4.80 -7.73 -1.29
CA TYR A 207 -5.61 -8.83 -1.77
C TYR A 207 -7.03 -8.78 -1.21
N LEU A 208 -8.00 -9.06 -2.06
CA LEU A 208 -9.33 -9.43 -1.62
C LEU A 208 -9.30 -10.86 -1.04
N ARG A 209 -10.06 -11.10 0.02
CA ARG A 209 -10.25 -12.46 0.53
C ARG A 209 -11.24 -13.17 -0.37
N SER A 210 -10.82 -14.31 -0.94
CA SER A 210 -11.70 -15.15 -1.75
C SER A 210 -12.86 -15.65 -0.88
N GLY A 211 -14.08 -15.48 -1.35
CA GLY A 211 -15.29 -16.07 -0.74
C GLY A 211 -15.58 -17.49 -1.25
N GLY A 212 -14.68 -18.08 -2.05
CA GLY A 212 -14.90 -19.32 -2.77
C GLY A 212 -14.91 -20.57 -1.89
N GLY A 213 -15.91 -21.39 -2.06
CA GLY A 213 -15.97 -22.75 -1.50
C GLY A 213 -15.07 -23.72 -2.28
N PRO A 214 -14.73 -24.91 -1.73
CA PRO A 214 -13.76 -25.86 -2.28
C PRO A 214 -14.19 -26.56 -3.59
N LEU A 215 -15.33 -26.23 -4.15
CA LEU A 215 -15.92 -26.91 -5.33
C LEU A 215 -16.06 -26.03 -6.58
N GLU A 216 -15.49 -24.83 -6.60
CA GLU A 216 -15.62 -23.96 -7.77
C GLU A 216 -14.59 -24.33 -8.84
N ILE A 217 -15.06 -24.51 -10.08
CA ILE A 217 -14.23 -24.86 -11.23
C ILE A 217 -13.25 -23.70 -11.51
N GLN A 218 -11.96 -23.96 -11.37
CA GLN A 218 -10.86 -22.98 -11.39
C GLN A 218 -10.92 -22.00 -12.59
N TYR A 219 -11.37 -22.46 -13.74
CA TYR A 219 -11.45 -21.63 -14.97
C TYR A 219 -12.61 -20.62 -14.95
N LEU A 220 -13.76 -21.01 -14.39
CA LEU A 220 -14.90 -20.11 -14.22
C LEU A 220 -14.59 -19.05 -13.15
N ASN A 221 -13.79 -19.43 -12.15
CA ASN A 221 -13.34 -18.51 -11.10
C ASN A 221 -12.42 -17.42 -11.63
N MET A 222 -11.54 -17.72 -12.60
CA MET A 222 -10.64 -16.73 -13.19
C MET A 222 -11.40 -15.62 -13.93
N LEU A 223 -12.42 -15.97 -14.72
CA LEU A 223 -13.25 -15.00 -15.43
C LEU A 223 -14.17 -14.21 -14.49
N SER A 224 -14.74 -14.89 -13.49
CA SER A 224 -15.59 -14.24 -12.50
C SER A 224 -14.77 -13.37 -11.51
N ALA A 225 -13.55 -13.77 -11.17
CA ALA A 225 -12.67 -13.01 -10.29
C ALA A 225 -12.39 -11.61 -10.84
N HIS A 226 -12.13 -11.49 -12.16
CA HIS A 226 -11.87 -10.22 -12.81
C HIS A 226 -13.05 -9.24 -12.80
N SER A 227 -14.29 -9.72 -12.70
CA SER A 227 -15.50 -8.89 -12.61
C SER A 227 -16.09 -8.76 -11.21
N SER A 228 -15.65 -9.60 -10.26
CA SER A 228 -16.23 -9.70 -8.92
C SER A 228 -15.95 -8.49 -8.00
N TYR A 229 -15.00 -7.64 -8.35
CA TYR A 229 -14.65 -6.46 -7.56
C TYR A 229 -15.86 -5.59 -7.23
N TRP A 230 -16.76 -5.40 -8.18
CA TRP A 230 -17.92 -4.50 -8.05
C TRP A 230 -18.99 -4.99 -7.06
N THR A 231 -18.99 -6.26 -6.74
CA THR A 231 -19.95 -6.87 -5.80
C THR A 231 -19.32 -7.24 -4.46
N HIS A 232 -17.99 -7.02 -4.32
CA HIS A 232 -17.26 -7.41 -3.12
C HIS A 232 -17.52 -6.43 -1.96
N GLN A 233 -18.23 -6.86 -0.95
CA GLN A 233 -18.68 -6.00 0.15
C GLN A 233 -17.54 -5.35 0.93
N ASP A 234 -16.44 -6.08 1.19
CA ASP A 234 -15.30 -5.53 1.92
C ASP A 234 -14.59 -4.45 1.12
N LEU A 235 -14.54 -4.58 -0.23
CA LEU A 235 -14.03 -3.53 -1.10
C LEU A 235 -14.90 -2.28 -1.03
N ILE A 236 -16.23 -2.43 -1.16
CA ILE A 236 -17.14 -1.28 -1.10
C ILE A 236 -16.96 -0.51 0.23
N ARG A 237 -16.80 -1.23 1.32
CA ARG A 237 -16.55 -0.61 2.64
C ARG A 237 -15.20 0.08 2.71
N LEU A 238 -14.16 -0.55 2.17
CA LEU A 238 -12.85 0.08 2.06
C LEU A 238 -12.93 1.40 1.29
N LEU A 239 -13.61 1.41 0.13
CA LEU A 239 -13.82 2.62 -0.67
C LEU A 239 -14.51 3.72 0.17
N CYS A 240 -15.60 3.40 0.85
CA CYS A 240 -16.31 4.36 1.71
C CYS A 240 -15.42 4.90 2.83
N TYR A 241 -14.63 4.03 3.48
CA TYR A 241 -13.72 4.43 4.55
C TYR A 241 -12.61 5.35 4.03
N GLU A 242 -11.90 4.96 2.98
CA GLU A 242 -10.76 5.70 2.45
C GLU A 242 -11.15 7.03 1.79
N ILE A 243 -12.37 7.14 1.27
CA ILE A 243 -12.90 8.40 0.74
C ILE A 243 -13.25 9.38 1.88
N GLY A 244 -13.74 8.85 3.01
CA GLY A 244 -14.22 9.65 4.13
C GLY A 244 -13.17 9.97 5.21
N ARG A 245 -12.01 9.29 5.22
CA ARG A 245 -10.99 9.53 6.23
C ARG A 245 -10.17 10.79 5.96
N GLU A 246 -9.64 11.37 7.01
CA GLU A 246 -8.66 12.45 6.91
C GLU A 246 -7.33 11.92 6.34
N PRO A 247 -6.61 12.72 5.50
CA PRO A 247 -5.29 12.34 5.00
C PRO A 247 -4.27 12.18 6.13
N GLY A 248 -3.33 11.27 5.94
CA GLY A 248 -2.21 11.03 6.84
C GLY A 248 -2.20 9.64 7.45
N ARG A 249 -0.99 9.20 7.84
CA ARG A 249 -0.75 7.83 8.33
C ARG A 249 -1.54 7.51 9.61
N ASP A 250 -1.72 8.48 10.48
CA ASP A 250 -2.37 8.26 11.77
C ASP A 250 -3.84 7.89 11.64
N HIS A 251 -4.47 8.33 10.56
CA HIS A 251 -5.88 8.05 10.26
C HIS A 251 -6.11 6.77 9.45
N THR A 252 -5.03 6.03 9.09
CA THR A 252 -5.15 4.76 8.37
C THR A 252 -5.54 3.62 9.30
N LEU A 253 -6.21 2.59 8.75
CA LEU A 253 -6.50 1.36 9.48
C LEU A 253 -5.19 0.62 9.78
N PRO A 254 -4.88 0.27 11.05
CA PRO A 254 -3.64 -0.44 11.40
C PRO A 254 -3.44 -1.75 10.62
N SER A 255 -4.54 -2.46 10.30
CA SER A 255 -4.51 -3.70 9.53
C SER A 255 -4.12 -3.54 8.06
N MET A 256 -4.15 -2.32 7.53
CA MET A 256 -3.76 -2.02 6.15
C MET A 256 -2.33 -1.50 6.02
N ARG A 257 -1.72 -1.10 7.12
CA ARG A 257 -0.36 -0.55 7.11
C ARG A 257 0.66 -1.59 6.68
N ALA A 258 1.69 -1.15 5.97
CA ALA A 258 2.82 -1.97 5.58
C ALA A 258 3.46 -2.67 6.79
N VAL A 259 3.68 -3.97 6.68
CA VAL A 259 4.35 -4.80 7.70
C VAL A 259 5.51 -5.53 7.05
N LYS A 260 6.72 -5.32 7.55
CA LYS A 260 7.92 -6.01 7.05
C LYS A 260 8.03 -7.43 7.62
N VAL A 261 8.49 -8.36 6.78
CA VAL A 261 8.81 -9.73 7.19
C VAL A 261 10.10 -9.67 8.02
N GLY A 262 10.05 -10.20 9.25
CA GLY A 262 11.27 -10.28 10.10
C GLY A 262 11.45 -9.13 11.08
N THR A 263 10.62 -8.10 11.09
CA THR A 263 10.64 -7.11 12.18
C THR A 263 10.04 -7.72 13.43
N ARG A 264 10.86 -8.41 14.24
CA ARG A 264 10.53 -8.67 15.63
C ARG A 264 10.50 -7.30 16.30
N THR A 265 9.32 -6.83 16.66
CA THR A 265 9.14 -5.68 17.54
C THR A 265 9.82 -6.04 18.87
N PHE A 266 11.03 -5.53 19.10
CA PHE A 266 11.56 -5.48 20.45
C PHE A 266 10.68 -4.47 21.19
N VAL A 267 9.75 -4.97 21.98
CA VAL A 267 9.08 -4.17 23.01
C VAL A 267 10.16 -3.80 24.01
N THR A 268 10.73 -2.63 23.90
CA THR A 268 11.49 -2.01 25.00
C THR A 268 10.48 -1.71 26.09
N ARG A 269 10.66 -2.41 27.23
CA ARG A 269 9.99 -2.10 28.49
C ARG A 269 10.48 -0.76 29.02
#